data_10723133ee7a0ad3b1ef62dd1dd87af0
#
_entry.id   10723133ee7a0ad3b1ef62dd1dd87af0
#
_cell.length_a   1.000
_cell.length_b   1.000
_cell.length_c   1.000
_cell.angle_alpha   90.00
_cell.angle_beta   90.00
_cell.angle_gamma   90.00
#
_symmetry.space_group_name_H-M   'P 1'
#
loop_
_entity.id
_entity.type
_entity.pdbx_description
1 polymer ?
#
loop_
_entity_poly.entity_id
_entity_poly.type
_entity_poly.pdbx_seq_one_letter_code
_entity_poly.pdbx_strand_id
1 'polypeptide(L)'
;MHYLDNASTTRVTRSAANAALDAMLNRFGNPSSVHSLGIEAEGIISRARKELADALGCKPQEIYFTSGGTEADNLAVIQGAELQKRKGRHIITTSIEHPAVINAMKYLASNGFEVTFLSPEKDGTVSLEAFEQSVRRDTVLVSMMLCNNETGAFQPVAEAVRLFREKNPDGLFHTDAVQAFMKQRFDVRSLGVDLLSVSSHKIHGPKGAGALYVRGGVKMKPLLHGGNQESGLRSGTEAVPAIAGFGEAVREARADLQNNMEKIDRLRGRLIAGLARLPKVELIAVGSAIITLAVPKYPTEVIIRLLESRNIFVSGGSACSRGKSSHVLEAMKVQPNLIKSSVRVSLSWHNTDEDIDALLLALEEIA
;
A
#
# COMPACT_ATOMS: atom_id res chain seq x y z
N MET A 1 -9.06 14.92 19.19
CA MET A 1 -9.22 13.78 18.25
C MET A 1 -7.84 13.27 17.93
N HIS A 2 -7.56 12.04 18.31
CA HIS A 2 -6.28 11.37 18.11
C HIS A 2 -6.46 10.28 17.06
N TYR A 3 -6.11 10.61 15.80
CA TYR A 3 -6.32 9.70 14.69
C TYR A 3 -5.05 8.89 14.42
N LEU A 4 -5.10 7.61 14.81
CA LEU A 4 -3.99 6.66 14.75
C LEU A 4 -4.32 5.44 13.87
N ASP A 5 -5.20 5.64 12.86
CA ASP A 5 -5.59 4.61 11.87
C ASP A 5 -5.20 5.01 10.43
N ASN A 6 -4.01 5.60 10.27
CA ASN A 6 -3.51 6.10 8.98
C ASN A 6 -3.23 4.98 7.96
N ALA A 7 -3.07 3.74 8.39
CA ALA A 7 -2.94 2.59 7.48
C ALA A 7 -4.28 2.19 6.84
N SER A 8 -5.44 2.51 7.44
CA SER A 8 -6.74 2.31 6.81
C SER A 8 -7.04 3.40 5.78
N THR A 9 -6.89 4.66 6.15
CA THR A 9 -6.98 5.83 5.27
C THR A 9 -6.39 7.03 5.98
N THR A 10 -6.02 8.07 5.26
CA THR A 10 -5.55 9.31 5.85
C THR A 10 -6.52 10.47 5.61
N ARG A 11 -6.45 11.50 6.43
CA ARG A 11 -7.16 12.76 6.19
C ARG A 11 -6.49 13.48 5.02
N VAL A 12 -7.28 13.96 4.06
CA VAL A 12 -6.78 14.73 2.92
C VAL A 12 -6.21 16.07 3.40
N THR A 13 -5.04 16.46 2.90
CA THR A 13 -4.46 17.78 3.19
C THR A 13 -5.26 18.90 2.54
N ARG A 14 -5.12 20.11 3.08
CA ARG A 14 -5.81 21.29 2.53
C ARG A 14 -5.37 21.57 1.09
N SER A 15 -4.09 21.45 0.79
CA SER A 15 -3.52 21.64 -0.54
C SER A 15 -4.09 20.63 -1.54
N ALA A 16 -4.09 19.33 -1.20
CA ALA A 16 -4.66 18.28 -2.05
C ALA A 16 -6.17 18.45 -2.26
N ALA A 17 -6.91 18.85 -1.21
CA ALA A 17 -8.35 19.14 -1.32
C ALA A 17 -8.62 20.35 -2.22
N ASN A 18 -7.84 21.42 -2.10
CA ASN A 18 -7.97 22.61 -2.94
C ASN A 18 -7.63 22.32 -4.40
N ALA A 19 -6.60 21.52 -4.69
CA ALA A 19 -6.25 21.09 -6.05
C ALA A 19 -7.40 20.28 -6.69
N ALA A 20 -8.03 19.40 -5.92
CA ALA A 20 -9.20 18.64 -6.39
C ALA A 20 -10.41 19.56 -6.63
N LEU A 21 -10.69 20.49 -5.70
CA LEU A 21 -11.80 21.43 -5.80
C LEU A 21 -11.63 22.36 -7.03
N ASP A 22 -10.43 22.87 -7.25
CA ASP A 22 -10.13 23.72 -8.42
C ASP A 22 -10.35 22.95 -9.75
N ALA A 23 -9.94 21.70 -9.81
CA ALA A 23 -10.21 20.84 -10.97
C ALA A 23 -11.71 20.55 -11.18
N MET A 24 -12.52 20.51 -10.10
CA MET A 24 -13.98 20.32 -10.21
C MET A 24 -14.71 21.58 -10.70
N LEU A 25 -14.33 22.74 -10.22
CA LEU A 25 -15.10 23.97 -10.39
C LEU A 25 -14.60 24.86 -11.51
N ASN A 26 -13.28 24.97 -11.67
CA ASN A 26 -12.65 25.93 -12.56
C ASN A 26 -12.03 25.27 -13.82
N ARG A 27 -11.41 24.08 -13.67
CA ARG A 27 -10.70 23.37 -14.75
C ARG A 27 -11.33 22.03 -15.05
N PHE A 28 -12.66 22.04 -15.26
CA PHE A 28 -13.52 20.86 -15.35
C PHE A 28 -13.55 20.20 -16.72
N GLY A 29 -12.69 20.60 -17.67
CA GLY A 29 -12.67 20.08 -19.03
C GLY A 29 -12.45 18.58 -19.11
N ASN A 30 -12.95 17.95 -20.18
CA ASN A 30 -12.61 16.57 -20.49
C ASN A 30 -11.19 16.53 -21.10
N PRO A 31 -10.22 15.79 -20.52
CA PRO A 31 -8.84 15.75 -21.03
C PRO A 31 -8.70 15.31 -22.50
N SER A 32 -9.68 14.55 -23.01
CA SER A 32 -9.71 14.12 -24.42
C SER A 32 -10.19 15.20 -25.39
N SER A 33 -10.68 16.35 -24.90
CA SER A 33 -11.18 17.45 -25.76
C SER A 33 -10.03 18.31 -26.27
N VAL A 34 -10.11 18.71 -27.55
CA VAL A 34 -9.06 19.51 -28.22
C VAL A 34 -9.15 21.02 -27.96
N HIS A 35 -10.22 21.50 -27.30
CA HIS A 35 -10.38 22.91 -26.92
C HIS A 35 -9.62 23.23 -25.61
N SER A 36 -9.46 24.50 -25.30
CA SER A 36 -8.64 25.00 -24.19
C SER A 36 -8.94 24.32 -22.83
N LEU A 37 -10.21 24.12 -22.50
CA LEU A 37 -10.62 23.47 -21.24
C LEU A 37 -10.12 22.01 -21.16
N GLY A 38 -10.12 21.28 -22.29
CA GLY A 38 -9.58 19.92 -22.32
C GLY A 38 -8.06 19.92 -22.15
N ILE A 39 -7.36 20.84 -22.84
CA ILE A 39 -5.90 21.00 -22.71
C ILE A 39 -5.49 21.35 -21.27
N GLU A 40 -6.26 22.20 -20.60
CA GLU A 40 -6.03 22.52 -19.18
C GLU A 40 -6.18 21.28 -18.28
N ALA A 41 -7.24 20.50 -18.48
CA ALA A 41 -7.49 19.28 -17.70
C ALA A 41 -6.41 18.22 -17.96
N GLU A 42 -5.98 18.04 -19.21
CA GLU A 42 -4.86 17.15 -19.56
C GLU A 42 -3.56 17.64 -18.90
N GLY A 43 -3.32 18.95 -18.89
CA GLY A 43 -2.17 19.56 -18.21
C GLY A 43 -2.14 19.28 -16.69
N ILE A 44 -3.30 19.10 -16.03
CA ILE A 44 -3.38 18.68 -14.62
C ILE A 44 -2.89 17.24 -14.49
N ILE A 45 -3.39 16.33 -15.35
CA ILE A 45 -3.00 14.92 -15.35
C ILE A 45 -1.50 14.78 -15.61
N SER A 46 -0.98 15.47 -16.60
CA SER A 46 0.45 15.46 -16.95
C SER A 46 1.33 15.93 -15.78
N ARG A 47 0.95 17.00 -15.07
CA ARG A 47 1.68 17.44 -13.88
C ARG A 47 1.65 16.42 -12.75
N ALA A 48 0.47 15.87 -12.43
CA ALA A 48 0.35 14.84 -11.40
C ALA A 48 1.18 13.60 -11.75
N ARG A 49 1.16 13.17 -13.01
CA ARG A 49 1.94 12.05 -13.53
C ARG A 49 3.45 12.29 -13.36
N LYS A 50 3.90 13.52 -13.62
CA LYS A 50 5.29 13.91 -13.39
C LYS A 50 5.68 13.84 -11.92
N GLU A 51 4.84 14.33 -11.00
CA GLU A 51 5.12 14.25 -9.55
C GLU A 51 5.28 12.80 -9.08
N LEU A 52 4.41 11.89 -9.54
CA LEU A 52 4.52 10.46 -9.22
C LEU A 52 5.79 9.85 -9.82
N ALA A 53 6.09 10.17 -11.07
CA ALA A 53 7.28 9.66 -11.75
C ALA A 53 8.58 10.11 -11.05
N ASP A 54 8.65 11.39 -10.68
CA ASP A 54 9.78 11.95 -9.92
C ASP A 54 9.91 11.28 -8.54
N ALA A 55 8.78 10.98 -7.89
CA ALA A 55 8.76 10.35 -6.58
C ALA A 55 9.17 8.86 -6.61
N LEU A 56 8.87 8.17 -7.71
CA LEU A 56 9.21 6.75 -7.92
C LEU A 56 10.56 6.56 -8.66
N GLY A 57 11.19 7.63 -9.14
CA GLY A 57 12.46 7.57 -9.88
C GLY A 57 12.31 6.97 -11.29
N CYS A 58 11.16 7.19 -11.95
CA CYS A 58 10.85 6.64 -13.27
C CYS A 58 10.47 7.73 -14.28
N LYS A 59 10.09 7.31 -15.50
CA LYS A 59 9.59 8.23 -16.52
C LYS A 59 8.08 8.43 -16.39
N PRO A 60 7.52 9.62 -16.72
CA PRO A 60 6.07 9.84 -16.69
C PRO A 60 5.27 8.82 -17.51
N GLN A 61 5.78 8.35 -18.64
CA GLN A 61 5.13 7.37 -19.52
C GLN A 61 5.04 5.95 -18.90
N GLU A 62 5.70 5.71 -17.76
CA GLU A 62 5.66 4.46 -17.01
C GLU A 62 4.60 4.49 -15.88
N ILE A 63 3.89 5.62 -15.70
CA ILE A 63 2.84 5.79 -14.69
C ILE A 63 1.46 5.75 -15.37
N TYR A 64 0.56 4.94 -14.82
CA TYR A 64 -0.82 4.81 -15.26
C TYR A 64 -1.76 5.03 -14.08
N PHE A 65 -2.69 5.98 -14.20
CA PHE A 65 -3.65 6.25 -13.14
C PHE A 65 -4.74 5.18 -13.09
N THR A 66 -5.12 4.82 -11.87
CA THR A 66 -6.17 3.85 -11.54
C THR A 66 -7.12 4.45 -10.50
N SER A 67 -8.21 3.77 -10.18
CA SER A 67 -9.14 4.20 -9.13
C SER A 67 -8.63 3.97 -7.70
N GLY A 68 -7.47 3.32 -7.54
CA GLY A 68 -6.87 3.01 -6.25
C GLY A 68 -5.92 1.83 -6.32
N GLY A 69 -5.32 1.45 -5.18
CA GLY A 69 -4.38 0.34 -5.08
C GLY A 69 -4.99 -0.98 -5.55
N THR A 70 -6.25 -1.26 -5.20
CA THR A 70 -6.92 -2.50 -5.62
C THR A 70 -6.99 -2.67 -7.13
N GLU A 71 -7.32 -1.61 -7.90
CA GLU A 71 -7.30 -1.69 -9.35
C GLU A 71 -5.88 -1.85 -9.88
N ALA A 72 -4.91 -1.13 -9.31
CA ALA A 72 -3.51 -1.23 -9.69
C ALA A 72 -2.96 -2.66 -9.47
N ASP A 73 -3.22 -3.27 -8.31
CA ASP A 73 -2.82 -4.64 -7.98
C ASP A 73 -3.45 -5.67 -8.91
N ASN A 74 -4.76 -5.55 -9.16
CA ASN A 74 -5.46 -6.48 -10.05
C ASN A 74 -4.94 -6.37 -11.49
N LEU A 75 -4.72 -5.14 -11.98
CA LEU A 75 -4.15 -4.91 -13.30
C LEU A 75 -2.74 -5.51 -13.39
N ALA A 76 -1.88 -5.26 -12.39
CA ALA A 76 -0.53 -5.79 -12.34
C ALA A 76 -0.50 -7.32 -12.29
N VAL A 77 -1.23 -7.91 -11.36
CA VAL A 77 -1.18 -9.35 -11.09
C VAL A 77 -1.87 -10.15 -12.21
N ILE A 78 -3.11 -9.79 -12.57
CA ILE A 78 -3.89 -10.55 -13.55
C ILE A 78 -3.27 -10.39 -14.94
N GLN A 79 -3.03 -9.17 -15.38
CA GLN A 79 -2.50 -8.94 -16.73
C GLN A 79 -1.02 -9.30 -16.84
N GLY A 80 -0.24 -9.15 -15.76
CA GLY A 80 1.15 -9.60 -15.70
C GLY A 80 1.27 -11.11 -15.89
N ALA A 81 0.46 -11.90 -15.19
CA ALA A 81 0.41 -13.36 -15.35
C ALA A 81 -0.06 -13.75 -16.77
N GLU A 82 -1.16 -13.15 -17.25
CA GLU A 82 -1.70 -13.43 -18.60
C GLU A 82 -0.73 -13.07 -19.72
N LEU A 83 0.06 -12.00 -19.55
CA LEU A 83 1.10 -11.60 -20.51
C LEU A 83 2.15 -12.69 -20.71
N GLN A 84 2.52 -13.35 -19.63
CA GLN A 84 3.61 -14.33 -19.57
C GLN A 84 3.15 -15.79 -19.69
N LYS A 85 1.85 -16.09 -19.78
CA LYS A 85 1.27 -17.46 -19.69
C LYS A 85 1.80 -18.45 -20.72
N ARG A 86 2.41 -17.99 -21.83
CA ARG A 86 3.04 -18.85 -22.83
C ARG A 86 4.42 -19.35 -22.40
N LYS A 87 5.08 -18.64 -21.45
CA LYS A 87 6.39 -19.00 -20.91
C LYS A 87 6.29 -19.92 -19.70
N GLY A 88 5.16 -19.89 -18.99
CA GLY A 88 4.90 -20.70 -17.82
C GLY A 88 3.58 -20.35 -17.15
N ARG A 89 3.22 -21.09 -16.12
CA ARG A 89 1.98 -20.89 -15.36
C ARG A 89 2.18 -20.87 -13.85
N HIS A 90 3.41 -20.92 -13.39
CA HIS A 90 3.72 -20.79 -11.98
C HIS A 90 3.88 -19.31 -11.59
N ILE A 91 3.26 -18.92 -10.50
CA ILE A 91 3.31 -17.59 -9.91
C ILE A 91 3.56 -17.68 -8.41
N ILE A 92 4.30 -16.73 -7.85
CA ILE A 92 4.64 -16.69 -6.42
C ILE A 92 4.07 -15.42 -5.80
N THR A 93 3.52 -15.56 -4.61
CA THR A 93 3.10 -14.45 -3.76
C THR A 93 3.33 -14.77 -2.28
N THR A 94 2.97 -13.86 -1.39
CA THR A 94 3.06 -14.10 0.05
C THR A 94 1.68 -14.30 0.66
N SER A 95 1.60 -15.04 1.78
CA SER A 95 0.34 -15.26 2.50
C SER A 95 -0.11 -14.02 3.31
N ILE A 96 0.71 -12.97 3.32
CA ILE A 96 0.48 -11.72 4.06
C ILE A 96 0.10 -10.54 3.16
N GLU A 97 -0.15 -10.78 1.87
CA GLU A 97 -0.56 -9.75 0.92
C GLU A 97 -1.90 -9.10 1.29
N HIS A 98 -2.11 -7.90 0.76
CA HIS A 98 -3.44 -7.28 0.81
C HIS A 98 -4.48 -8.16 0.07
N PRO A 99 -5.76 -8.19 0.52
CA PRO A 99 -6.81 -8.96 -0.14
C PRO A 99 -6.95 -8.74 -1.66
N ALA A 100 -6.58 -7.57 -2.17
CA ALA A 100 -6.57 -7.28 -3.61
C ALA A 100 -5.61 -8.21 -4.38
N VAL A 101 -4.44 -8.50 -3.83
CA VAL A 101 -3.46 -9.43 -4.40
C VAL A 101 -3.87 -10.87 -4.12
N ILE A 102 -4.22 -11.22 -2.87
CA ILE A 102 -4.64 -12.59 -2.50
C ILE A 102 -5.78 -13.08 -3.39
N ASN A 103 -6.81 -12.25 -3.59
CA ASN A 103 -7.98 -12.66 -4.37
C ASN A 103 -7.67 -12.70 -5.88
N ALA A 104 -6.81 -11.81 -6.39
CA ALA A 104 -6.31 -11.89 -7.77
C ALA A 104 -5.51 -13.19 -8.01
N MET A 105 -4.68 -13.60 -7.05
CA MET A 105 -3.95 -14.88 -7.12
C MET A 105 -4.90 -16.07 -7.09
N LYS A 106 -5.93 -16.08 -6.23
CA LYS A 106 -6.96 -17.13 -6.21
C LYS A 106 -7.75 -17.19 -7.53
N TYR A 107 -8.06 -16.05 -8.11
CA TYR A 107 -8.68 -15.97 -9.43
C TYR A 107 -7.78 -16.61 -10.50
N LEU A 108 -6.49 -16.30 -10.51
CA LEU A 108 -5.53 -16.91 -11.44
C LEU A 108 -5.41 -18.43 -11.24
N ALA A 109 -5.42 -18.90 -9.98
CA ALA A 109 -5.43 -20.32 -9.66
C ALA A 109 -6.65 -21.03 -10.28
N SER A 110 -7.85 -20.43 -10.17
CA SER A 110 -9.06 -20.97 -10.80
C SER A 110 -9.04 -20.91 -12.35
N ASN A 111 -8.10 -20.14 -12.93
CA ASN A 111 -7.88 -20.02 -14.37
C ASN A 111 -6.63 -20.78 -14.87
N GLY A 112 -6.16 -21.76 -14.09
CA GLY A 112 -5.14 -22.72 -14.49
C GLY A 112 -3.70 -22.24 -14.28
N PHE A 113 -3.46 -21.25 -13.42
CA PHE A 113 -2.14 -20.95 -12.89
C PHE A 113 -1.89 -21.74 -11.62
N GLU A 114 -0.63 -22.09 -11.38
CA GLU A 114 -0.16 -22.66 -10.13
C GLU A 114 0.36 -21.55 -9.24
N VAL A 115 -0.17 -21.41 -8.01
CA VAL A 115 0.19 -20.31 -7.11
C VAL A 115 0.90 -20.86 -5.88
N THR A 116 2.12 -20.40 -5.65
CA THR A 116 2.84 -20.61 -4.39
C THR A 116 2.65 -19.43 -3.46
N PHE A 117 2.11 -19.67 -2.26
CA PHE A 117 1.99 -18.70 -1.18
C PHE A 117 3.11 -18.90 -0.17
N LEU A 118 4.03 -17.95 -0.07
CA LEU A 118 5.11 -17.97 0.92
C LEU A 118 4.58 -17.52 2.28
N SER A 119 4.90 -18.29 3.31
CA SER A 119 4.61 -17.90 4.69
C SER A 119 5.67 -16.96 5.23
N PRO A 120 5.29 -15.97 6.06
CA PRO A 120 6.26 -15.12 6.74
C PRO A 120 6.93 -15.84 7.90
N GLU A 121 8.08 -15.32 8.31
CA GLU A 121 8.71 -15.60 9.59
C GLU A 121 7.96 -14.89 10.75
N LYS A 122 8.41 -15.09 11.99
CA LYS A 122 7.78 -14.50 13.17
C LYS A 122 7.81 -12.97 13.20
N ASP A 123 8.78 -12.35 12.53
CA ASP A 123 8.90 -10.89 12.41
C ASP A 123 8.02 -10.30 11.30
N GLY A 124 7.31 -11.15 10.55
CA GLY A 124 6.45 -10.76 9.42
C GLY A 124 7.20 -10.62 8.10
N THR A 125 8.49 -10.93 8.02
CA THR A 125 9.25 -10.94 6.77
C THR A 125 9.22 -12.32 6.09
N VAL A 126 9.42 -12.38 4.78
CA VAL A 126 9.53 -13.64 4.03
C VAL A 126 11.01 -14.01 3.91
N SER A 127 11.35 -15.28 4.24
CA SER A 127 12.70 -15.80 4.07
C SER A 127 13.12 -15.79 2.60
N LEU A 128 14.27 -15.18 2.31
CA LEU A 128 14.87 -15.20 0.96
C LEU A 128 15.24 -16.62 0.53
N GLU A 129 15.65 -17.48 1.45
CA GLU A 129 15.94 -18.88 1.17
C GLU A 129 14.68 -19.62 0.72
N ALA A 130 13.58 -19.49 1.47
CA ALA A 130 12.29 -20.10 1.11
C ALA A 130 11.77 -19.55 -0.23
N PHE A 131 11.96 -18.24 -0.49
CA PHE A 131 11.64 -17.62 -1.77
C PHE A 131 12.46 -18.25 -2.91
N GLU A 132 13.78 -18.31 -2.77
CA GLU A 132 14.68 -18.85 -3.80
C GLU A 132 14.38 -20.31 -4.15
N GLN A 133 14.12 -21.14 -3.14
CA GLN A 133 13.71 -22.54 -3.31
C GLN A 133 12.38 -22.68 -4.06
N SER A 134 11.49 -21.71 -3.93
CA SER A 134 10.17 -21.69 -4.58
C SER A 134 10.23 -21.23 -6.04
N VAL A 135 11.29 -20.52 -6.45
CA VAL A 135 11.44 -20.03 -7.82
C VAL A 135 11.79 -21.17 -8.77
N ARG A 136 10.91 -21.41 -9.75
CA ARG A 136 11.06 -22.42 -10.79
C ARG A 136 11.32 -21.77 -12.15
N ARG A 137 11.77 -22.56 -13.14
CA ARG A 137 12.00 -22.07 -14.51
C ARG A 137 10.72 -21.56 -15.20
N ASP A 138 9.58 -22.12 -14.83
CA ASP A 138 8.26 -21.72 -15.34
C ASP A 138 7.54 -20.70 -14.43
N THR A 139 8.24 -20.12 -13.44
CA THR A 139 7.73 -18.99 -12.64
C THR A 139 7.72 -17.73 -13.49
N VAL A 140 6.53 -17.21 -13.78
CA VAL A 140 6.36 -16.08 -14.72
C VAL A 140 6.06 -14.76 -14.06
N LEU A 141 5.52 -14.80 -12.83
CA LEU A 141 5.20 -13.61 -12.04
C LEU A 141 5.51 -13.87 -10.57
N VAL A 142 6.09 -12.86 -9.94
CA VAL A 142 6.17 -12.75 -8.49
C VAL A 142 5.39 -11.50 -8.08
N SER A 143 4.59 -11.58 -7.00
CA SER A 143 3.99 -10.41 -6.36
C SER A 143 4.31 -10.47 -4.86
N MET A 144 5.07 -9.50 -4.37
CA MET A 144 5.49 -9.39 -2.99
C MET A 144 5.33 -7.93 -2.54
N MET A 145 4.48 -7.69 -1.54
CA MET A 145 4.28 -6.32 -1.03
C MET A 145 5.57 -5.75 -0.46
N LEU A 146 5.77 -4.43 -0.56
CA LEU A 146 6.96 -3.79 -0.02
C LEU A 146 6.87 -3.59 1.50
N CYS A 147 5.67 -3.25 2.00
CA CYS A 147 5.42 -3.03 3.42
C CYS A 147 4.05 -3.59 3.79
N ASN A 148 4.00 -4.41 4.83
CA ASN A 148 2.74 -5.01 5.25
C ASN A 148 1.83 -4.00 5.96
N ASN A 149 0.54 -4.03 5.61
CA ASN A 149 -0.47 -3.08 6.10
C ASN A 149 -0.98 -3.35 7.53
N GLU A 150 -0.63 -4.48 8.11
CA GLU A 150 -1.00 -4.83 9.49
C GLU A 150 0.19 -4.77 10.44
N THR A 151 1.33 -5.28 10.04
CA THR A 151 2.55 -5.35 10.88
C THR A 151 3.53 -4.22 10.63
N GLY A 152 3.48 -3.62 9.44
CA GLY A 152 4.47 -2.66 8.97
C GLY A 152 5.84 -3.27 8.63
N ALA A 153 5.93 -4.61 8.61
CA ALA A 153 7.15 -5.31 8.22
C ALA A 153 7.49 -5.04 6.75
N PHE A 154 8.75 -4.69 6.49
CA PHE A 154 9.28 -4.51 5.14
C PHE A 154 9.76 -5.85 4.58
N GLN A 155 9.38 -6.11 3.33
CA GLN A 155 9.83 -7.31 2.64
C GLN A 155 11.12 -7.06 1.87
N PRO A 156 12.01 -8.05 1.72
CA PRO A 156 13.29 -7.93 1.03
C PRO A 156 13.11 -7.98 -0.50
N VAL A 157 12.33 -7.01 -1.05
CA VAL A 157 11.90 -7.00 -2.45
C VAL A 157 13.07 -6.91 -3.42
N ALA A 158 14.05 -6.03 -3.15
CA ALA A 158 15.22 -5.86 -4.05
C ALA A 158 16.05 -7.13 -4.17
N GLU A 159 16.30 -7.81 -3.04
CA GLU A 159 17.03 -9.08 -2.99
C GLU A 159 16.22 -10.20 -3.67
N ALA A 160 14.91 -10.25 -3.42
CA ALA A 160 14.03 -11.22 -4.08
C ALA A 160 13.98 -11.00 -5.60
N VAL A 161 13.94 -9.77 -6.07
CA VAL A 161 14.05 -9.45 -7.51
C VAL A 161 15.37 -9.98 -8.08
N ARG A 162 16.48 -9.75 -7.41
CA ARG A 162 17.80 -10.22 -7.88
C ARG A 162 17.83 -11.76 -8.01
N LEU A 163 17.40 -12.49 -6.98
CA LEU A 163 17.33 -13.95 -6.99
C LEU A 163 16.36 -14.47 -8.07
N PHE A 164 15.24 -13.81 -8.27
CA PHE A 164 14.28 -14.15 -9.31
C PHE A 164 14.88 -14.00 -10.71
N ARG A 165 15.60 -12.90 -10.97
CA ARG A 165 16.21 -12.62 -12.27
C ARG A 165 17.30 -13.61 -12.66
N GLU A 166 18.01 -14.18 -11.71
CA GLU A 166 19.02 -15.21 -11.96
C GLU A 166 18.43 -16.47 -12.61
N LYS A 167 17.20 -16.85 -12.24
CA LYS A 167 16.47 -18.01 -12.79
C LYS A 167 15.54 -17.66 -13.94
N ASN A 168 14.92 -16.46 -13.90
CA ASN A 168 13.88 -16.01 -14.82
C ASN A 168 14.06 -14.53 -15.22
N PRO A 169 15.02 -14.24 -16.12
CA PRO A 169 15.35 -12.86 -16.51
C PRO A 169 14.20 -12.10 -17.16
N ASP A 170 13.30 -12.82 -17.82
CA ASP A 170 12.12 -12.26 -18.53
C ASP A 170 10.82 -12.32 -17.71
N GLY A 171 10.83 -12.91 -16.52
CA GLY A 171 9.66 -12.95 -15.64
C GLY A 171 9.32 -11.56 -15.12
N LEU A 172 8.10 -11.37 -14.61
CA LEU A 172 7.68 -10.08 -14.05
C LEU A 172 7.71 -10.11 -12.53
N PHE A 173 8.12 -9.00 -11.94
CA PHE A 173 8.06 -8.79 -10.50
C PHE A 173 7.19 -7.57 -10.19
N HIS A 174 6.10 -7.81 -9.44
CA HIS A 174 5.19 -6.80 -8.91
C HIS A 174 5.43 -6.58 -7.43
N THR A 175 5.29 -5.33 -6.98
CA THR A 175 5.23 -4.99 -5.56
C THR A 175 4.06 -4.06 -5.25
N ASP A 176 3.23 -4.41 -4.26
CA ASP A 176 2.30 -3.47 -3.64
C ASP A 176 3.08 -2.57 -2.68
N ALA A 177 3.29 -1.31 -3.08
CA ALA A 177 3.98 -0.30 -2.30
C ALA A 177 3.03 0.70 -1.60
N VAL A 178 1.74 0.41 -1.55
CA VAL A 178 0.69 1.31 -1.02
C VAL A 178 0.99 1.77 0.41
N GLN A 179 1.56 0.92 1.26
CA GLN A 179 1.90 1.29 2.64
C GLN A 179 3.29 1.92 2.79
N ALA A 180 4.19 1.72 1.82
CA ALA A 180 5.55 2.24 1.86
C ALA A 180 5.68 3.62 1.18
N PHE A 181 4.87 3.88 0.13
CA PHE A 181 4.96 5.09 -0.70
C PHE A 181 4.85 6.36 0.14
N MET A 182 5.78 7.29 -0.03
CA MET A 182 5.94 8.56 0.72
C MET A 182 6.07 8.41 2.26
N LYS A 183 6.30 7.19 2.75
CA LYS A 183 6.61 6.93 4.17
C LYS A 183 8.01 6.33 4.35
N GLN A 184 8.60 5.84 3.26
CA GLN A 184 9.95 5.32 3.20
C GLN A 184 10.62 5.75 1.90
N ARG A 185 11.96 5.84 1.93
CA ARG A 185 12.75 6.16 0.75
C ARG A 185 13.01 4.88 -0.05
N PHE A 186 12.52 4.84 -1.26
CA PHE A 186 12.84 3.83 -2.27
C PHE A 186 12.59 4.43 -3.67
N ASP A 187 13.09 3.79 -4.69
CA ASP A 187 12.76 4.06 -6.09
C ASP A 187 12.66 2.73 -6.87
N VAL A 188 11.98 2.76 -8.01
CA VAL A 188 11.72 1.55 -8.79
C VAL A 188 12.99 0.93 -9.40
N ARG A 189 14.05 1.72 -9.57
CA ARG A 189 15.32 1.23 -10.13
C ARG A 189 16.11 0.46 -9.08
N SER A 190 16.17 0.98 -7.85
CA SER A 190 16.82 0.30 -6.73
C SER A 190 16.10 -0.98 -6.33
N LEU A 191 14.77 -1.01 -6.42
CA LEU A 191 13.98 -2.22 -6.21
C LEU A 191 14.10 -3.21 -7.38
N GLY A 192 14.30 -2.74 -8.61
CA GLY A 192 14.41 -3.58 -9.81
C GLY A 192 13.09 -4.20 -10.28
N VAL A 193 11.95 -3.73 -9.77
CA VAL A 193 10.61 -4.26 -10.07
C VAL A 193 10.13 -3.83 -11.45
N ASP A 194 9.20 -4.60 -12.03
CA ASP A 194 8.55 -4.31 -13.31
C ASP A 194 7.24 -3.56 -13.14
N LEU A 195 6.53 -3.84 -12.04
CA LEU A 195 5.21 -3.34 -11.73
C LEU A 195 5.19 -2.89 -10.26
N LEU A 196 4.58 -1.72 -9.98
CA LEU A 196 4.46 -1.23 -8.62
C LEU A 196 3.14 -0.47 -8.44
N SER A 197 2.39 -0.84 -7.40
CA SER A 197 1.10 -0.23 -7.07
C SER A 197 1.22 0.80 -5.95
N VAL A 198 0.53 1.95 -6.12
CA VAL A 198 0.41 3.00 -5.09
C VAL A 198 -1.03 3.53 -4.99
N SER A 199 -1.37 4.14 -3.86
CA SER A 199 -2.71 4.68 -3.61
C SER A 199 -2.66 6.05 -2.92
N SER A 200 -3.46 6.98 -3.43
CA SER A 200 -3.52 8.37 -2.98
C SER A 200 -3.93 8.52 -1.51
N HIS A 201 -4.97 7.79 -1.10
CA HIS A 201 -5.55 7.95 0.24
C HIS A 201 -4.70 7.43 1.40
N LYS A 202 -3.53 6.85 1.14
CA LYS A 202 -2.56 6.44 2.16
C LYS A 202 -1.49 7.49 2.44
N ILE A 203 -1.47 8.56 1.63
CA ILE A 203 -0.49 9.64 1.68
C ILE A 203 -1.16 11.03 1.72
N HIS A 204 -2.31 11.12 2.36
CA HIS A 204 -3.10 12.35 2.52
C HIS A 204 -3.68 12.96 1.24
N GLY A 205 -3.81 12.15 0.18
CA GLY A 205 -4.54 12.50 -1.03
C GLY A 205 -6.00 11.99 -1.01
N PRO A 206 -6.79 12.33 -2.04
CA PRO A 206 -8.17 11.90 -2.17
C PRO A 206 -8.31 10.38 -2.31
N LYS A 207 -9.45 9.84 -1.86
CA LYS A 207 -9.90 8.50 -2.23
C LYS A 207 -10.29 8.48 -3.70
N GLY A 208 -10.30 7.30 -4.33
CA GLY A 208 -10.69 7.16 -5.73
C GLY A 208 -9.57 7.42 -6.74
N ALA A 209 -8.32 7.53 -6.29
CA ALA A 209 -7.12 7.60 -7.14
C ALA A 209 -6.02 6.68 -6.62
N GLY A 210 -5.34 6.05 -7.54
CA GLY A 210 -4.12 5.28 -7.37
C GLY A 210 -3.29 5.32 -8.65
N ALA A 211 -2.18 4.63 -8.68
CA ALA A 211 -1.39 4.49 -9.89
C ALA A 211 -0.67 3.14 -9.92
N LEU A 212 -0.44 2.67 -11.14
CA LEU A 212 0.42 1.55 -11.46
C LEU A 212 1.65 2.08 -12.20
N TYR A 213 2.84 1.79 -11.69
CA TYR A 213 4.08 1.87 -12.45
C TYR A 213 4.21 0.61 -13.31
N VAL A 214 4.52 0.80 -14.58
CA VAL A 214 4.83 -0.28 -15.53
C VAL A 214 6.19 0.03 -16.16
N ARG A 215 7.19 -0.81 -15.95
CA ARG A 215 8.53 -0.64 -16.50
C ARG A 215 8.48 -0.53 -18.04
N GLY A 216 9.24 0.39 -18.59
CA GLY A 216 9.34 0.57 -20.03
C GLY A 216 9.68 -0.74 -20.76
N GLY A 217 8.92 -1.04 -21.83
CA GLY A 217 9.01 -2.28 -22.58
C GLY A 217 8.06 -3.40 -22.15
N VAL A 218 7.44 -3.33 -20.96
CA VAL A 218 6.38 -4.26 -20.53
C VAL A 218 5.05 -3.85 -21.18
N LYS A 219 4.55 -4.68 -22.09
CA LYS A 219 3.32 -4.40 -22.89
C LYS A 219 2.09 -5.00 -22.22
N MET A 220 1.60 -4.36 -21.16
CA MET A 220 0.40 -4.77 -20.46
C MET A 220 -0.85 -4.66 -21.33
N LYS A 221 -1.84 -5.52 -21.08
CA LYS A 221 -3.18 -5.42 -21.68
C LYS A 221 -4.15 -4.76 -20.69
N PRO A 222 -5.19 -4.05 -21.18
CA PRO A 222 -6.18 -3.47 -20.28
C PRO A 222 -7.04 -4.55 -19.61
N LEU A 223 -7.49 -4.26 -18.36
CA LEU A 223 -8.63 -4.96 -17.75
C LEU A 223 -9.96 -4.31 -18.15
N LEU A 224 -9.96 -2.98 -18.30
CA LEU A 224 -11.13 -2.19 -18.67
C LEU A 224 -10.99 -1.75 -20.13
N HIS A 225 -11.93 -2.17 -20.98
CA HIS A 225 -11.96 -1.83 -22.39
C HIS A 225 -12.82 -0.59 -22.64
N GLY A 226 -12.39 0.31 -23.54
CA GLY A 226 -13.13 1.55 -23.86
C GLY A 226 -12.34 2.52 -24.73
N GLY A 227 -12.34 3.81 -24.38
CA GLY A 227 -11.89 4.95 -25.19
C GLY A 227 -10.38 5.22 -25.21
N ASN A 228 -9.54 4.25 -24.90
CA ASN A 228 -8.07 4.34 -24.95
C ASN A 228 -7.41 5.37 -24.00
N GLN A 229 -8.08 5.83 -22.95
CA GLN A 229 -7.46 6.65 -21.91
C GLN A 229 -6.29 5.89 -21.26
N GLU A 230 -5.39 6.61 -20.60
CA GLU A 230 -4.17 6.05 -20.02
C GLU A 230 -3.39 5.19 -21.04
N SER A 231 -3.20 5.73 -22.25
CA SER A 231 -2.52 5.03 -23.37
C SER A 231 -3.10 3.66 -23.70
N GLY A 232 -4.40 3.49 -23.50
CA GLY A 232 -5.14 2.25 -23.77
C GLY A 232 -5.05 1.20 -22.65
N LEU A 233 -4.32 1.46 -21.57
CA LEU A 233 -4.18 0.50 -20.48
C LEU A 233 -5.35 0.58 -19.49
N ARG A 234 -5.91 1.76 -19.29
CA ARG A 234 -7.04 1.98 -18.39
C ARG A 234 -8.06 2.93 -19.00
N SER A 235 -9.07 2.38 -19.65
CA SER A 235 -10.12 3.15 -20.33
C SER A 235 -11.11 3.77 -19.36
N GLY A 236 -11.80 4.82 -19.80
CA GLY A 236 -12.77 5.62 -19.05
C GLY A 236 -12.21 6.99 -18.72
N THR A 237 -13.06 8.02 -18.77
CA THR A 237 -12.68 9.41 -18.48
C THR A 237 -11.90 9.48 -17.17
N GLU A 238 -10.76 10.13 -17.22
CA GLU A 238 -9.85 10.25 -16.08
C GLU A 238 -10.50 11.05 -14.94
N ALA A 239 -10.28 10.60 -13.72
CA ALA A 239 -10.78 11.28 -12.52
C ALA A 239 -9.93 12.50 -12.19
N VAL A 240 -9.94 13.53 -13.08
CA VAL A 240 -9.06 14.72 -13.02
C VAL A 240 -8.99 15.32 -11.63
N PRO A 241 -10.10 15.53 -10.88
CA PRO A 241 -10.04 16.09 -9.54
C PRO A 241 -9.27 15.22 -8.54
N ALA A 242 -9.51 13.90 -8.56
CA ALA A 242 -8.82 12.99 -7.65
C ALA A 242 -7.32 12.84 -8.03
N ILE A 243 -6.99 12.87 -9.33
CA ILE A 243 -5.62 12.85 -9.84
C ILE A 243 -4.89 14.16 -9.45
N ALA A 244 -5.55 15.32 -9.56
CA ALA A 244 -5.01 16.61 -9.14
C ALA A 244 -4.60 16.59 -7.65
N GLY A 245 -5.53 16.14 -6.79
CA GLY A 245 -5.27 16.02 -5.36
C GLY A 245 -4.19 14.97 -5.03
N PHE A 246 -4.11 13.89 -5.81
CA PHE A 246 -3.05 12.89 -5.65
C PHE A 246 -1.67 13.46 -5.99
N GLY A 247 -1.54 14.13 -7.14
CA GLY A 247 -0.28 14.79 -7.53
C GLY A 247 0.19 15.81 -6.50
N GLU A 248 -0.75 16.60 -5.97
CA GLU A 248 -0.44 17.60 -4.93
C GLU A 248 -0.01 16.93 -3.61
N ALA A 249 -0.67 15.85 -3.18
CA ALA A 249 -0.27 15.08 -2.00
C ALA A 249 1.13 14.48 -2.15
N VAL A 250 1.48 13.98 -3.34
CA VAL A 250 2.83 13.48 -3.63
C VAL A 250 3.86 14.61 -3.58
N ARG A 251 3.57 15.77 -4.20
CA ARG A 251 4.45 16.93 -4.20
C ARG A 251 4.75 17.41 -2.78
N GLU A 252 3.72 17.54 -1.95
CA GLU A 252 3.84 17.96 -0.55
C GLU A 252 4.65 16.95 0.28
N ALA A 253 4.30 15.65 0.20
CA ALA A 253 4.99 14.61 0.96
C ALA A 253 6.47 14.46 0.54
N ARG A 254 6.78 14.58 -0.78
CA ARG A 254 8.14 14.47 -1.31
C ARG A 254 9.02 15.63 -0.89
N ALA A 255 8.47 16.85 -0.82
CA ALA A 255 9.23 18.05 -0.44
C ALA A 255 9.85 17.94 0.96
N ASP A 256 9.24 17.19 1.86
CA ASP A 256 9.66 17.06 3.26
C ASP A 256 9.83 15.59 3.71
N LEU A 257 10.07 14.69 2.75
CA LEU A 257 10.07 13.23 2.99
C LEU A 257 11.01 12.82 4.14
N GLN A 258 12.21 13.38 4.20
CA GLN A 258 13.18 13.04 5.24
C GLN A 258 12.67 13.40 6.64
N ASN A 259 12.20 14.64 6.83
CA ASN A 259 11.66 15.11 8.11
C ASN A 259 10.37 14.34 8.49
N ASN A 260 9.53 14.00 7.49
CA ASN A 260 8.34 13.19 7.70
C ASN A 260 8.70 11.78 8.24
N MET A 261 9.72 11.15 7.68
CA MET A 261 10.22 9.84 8.14
C MET A 261 10.79 9.93 9.55
N GLU A 262 11.67 10.91 9.82
CA GLU A 262 12.27 11.12 11.14
C GLU A 262 11.20 11.39 12.20
N LYS A 263 10.16 12.17 11.86
CA LYS A 263 9.04 12.43 12.76
C LYS A 263 8.26 11.15 13.09
N ILE A 264 7.95 10.32 12.08
CA ILE A 264 7.29 9.04 12.29
C ILE A 264 8.16 8.14 13.18
N ASP A 265 9.46 8.04 12.92
CA ASP A 265 10.39 7.23 13.70
C ASP A 265 10.48 7.69 15.16
N ARG A 266 10.52 8.99 15.39
CA ARG A 266 10.49 9.58 16.74
C ARG A 266 9.19 9.26 17.48
N LEU A 267 8.04 9.43 16.83
CA LEU A 267 6.73 9.09 17.41
C LEU A 267 6.60 7.59 17.70
N ARG A 268 7.07 6.74 16.79
CA ARG A 268 7.15 5.30 17.01
C ARG A 268 8.03 4.96 18.22
N GLY A 269 9.21 5.53 18.31
CA GLY A 269 10.11 5.33 19.45
C GLY A 269 9.47 5.74 20.77
N ARG A 270 8.76 6.88 20.82
CA ARG A 270 8.00 7.32 21.98
C ARG A 270 6.91 6.31 22.38
N LEU A 271 6.15 5.80 21.40
CA LEU A 271 5.10 4.81 21.64
C LEU A 271 5.70 3.52 22.23
N ILE A 272 6.75 2.97 21.61
CA ILE A 272 7.40 1.73 22.07
C ILE A 272 7.95 1.90 23.51
N ALA A 273 8.62 3.02 23.79
CA ALA A 273 9.15 3.29 25.12
C ALA A 273 8.04 3.42 26.18
N GLY A 274 6.88 3.96 25.81
CA GLY A 274 5.70 4.02 26.67
C GLY A 274 5.08 2.65 26.90
N LEU A 275 4.90 1.85 25.83
CA LEU A 275 4.36 0.49 25.91
C LEU A 275 5.20 -0.45 26.78
N ALA A 276 6.53 -0.29 26.79
CA ALA A 276 7.43 -1.06 27.66
C ALA A 276 7.14 -0.90 29.16
N ARG A 277 6.40 0.14 29.57
CA ARG A 277 5.97 0.39 30.95
C ARG A 277 4.59 -0.21 31.27
N LEU A 278 3.92 -0.78 30.28
CA LEU A 278 2.57 -1.34 30.38
C LEU A 278 2.62 -2.88 30.26
N PRO A 279 2.94 -3.62 31.35
CA PRO A 279 3.22 -5.06 31.29
C PRO A 279 2.02 -5.93 30.87
N LYS A 280 0.82 -5.37 30.83
CA LYS A 280 -0.40 -6.06 30.39
C LYS A 280 -0.72 -5.80 28.91
N VAL A 281 0.07 -4.99 28.21
CA VAL A 281 -0.04 -4.74 26.79
C VAL A 281 1.07 -5.51 26.09
N GLU A 282 0.70 -6.42 25.18
CA GLU A 282 1.66 -7.23 24.46
C GLU A 282 1.95 -6.63 23.09
N LEU A 283 3.22 -6.45 22.76
CA LEU A 283 3.67 -5.94 21.47
C LEU A 283 3.80 -7.13 20.50
N ILE A 284 3.01 -7.15 19.41
CA ILE A 284 2.99 -8.23 18.43
C ILE A 284 3.95 -7.95 17.28
N ALA A 285 3.86 -6.74 16.70
CA ALA A 285 4.72 -6.35 15.57
C ALA A 285 5.05 -4.85 15.62
N VAL A 286 6.26 -4.52 15.19
CA VAL A 286 6.75 -3.14 15.08
C VAL A 286 7.33 -2.93 13.70
N GLY A 287 6.60 -2.21 12.87
CA GLY A 287 7.09 -1.74 11.59
C GLY A 287 7.51 -0.28 11.63
N SER A 288 7.68 0.32 10.45
CA SER A 288 8.06 1.72 10.32
C SER A 288 6.99 2.68 10.89
N ALA A 289 5.80 2.68 10.29
CA ALA A 289 4.70 3.56 10.68
C ALA A 289 3.51 2.78 11.28
N ILE A 290 3.62 1.46 11.44
CA ILE A 290 2.52 0.59 11.87
C ILE A 290 3.02 -0.27 13.02
N ILE A 291 2.26 -0.30 14.09
CA ILE A 291 2.51 -1.07 15.30
C ILE A 291 1.26 -1.90 15.60
N THR A 292 1.41 -3.19 15.81
CA THR A 292 0.33 -4.06 16.26
C THR A 292 0.61 -4.52 17.69
N LEU A 293 -0.36 -4.27 18.56
CA LEU A 293 -0.31 -4.63 19.97
C LEU A 293 -1.58 -5.39 20.37
N ALA A 294 -1.56 -6.08 21.48
CA ALA A 294 -2.72 -6.73 22.08
C ALA A 294 -2.95 -6.28 23.53
N VAL A 295 -4.22 -6.23 23.93
CA VAL A 295 -4.65 -6.04 25.32
C VAL A 295 -5.47 -7.28 25.70
N PRO A 296 -4.86 -8.37 26.20
CA PRO A 296 -5.49 -9.70 26.34
C PRO A 296 -6.77 -9.74 27.19
N LYS A 297 -7.03 -8.71 27.96
CA LYS A 297 -8.22 -8.57 28.82
C LYS A 297 -9.53 -8.43 28.02
N TYR A 298 -9.48 -7.88 26.80
CA TYR A 298 -10.67 -7.54 26.03
C TYR A 298 -10.55 -8.00 24.57
N PRO A 299 -11.69 -8.36 23.92
CA PRO A 299 -11.73 -8.51 22.48
C PRO A 299 -11.41 -7.19 21.74
N THR A 300 -10.89 -7.30 20.53
CA THR A 300 -10.50 -6.15 19.67
C THR A 300 -11.60 -5.08 19.58
N GLU A 301 -12.84 -5.47 19.33
CA GLU A 301 -13.96 -4.53 19.19
C GLU A 301 -14.21 -3.72 20.47
N VAL A 302 -14.05 -4.35 21.64
CA VAL A 302 -14.19 -3.67 22.94
C VAL A 302 -13.06 -2.67 23.14
N ILE A 303 -11.82 -3.05 22.83
CA ILE A 303 -10.64 -2.15 22.91
C ILE A 303 -10.86 -0.92 22.02
N ILE A 304 -11.28 -1.13 20.77
CA ILE A 304 -11.56 -0.03 19.83
C ILE A 304 -12.63 0.91 20.40
N ARG A 305 -13.73 0.39 20.96
CA ARG A 305 -14.78 1.23 21.56
C ARG A 305 -14.32 1.98 22.81
N LEU A 306 -13.52 1.36 23.66
CA LEU A 306 -12.93 2.00 24.84
C LEU A 306 -11.96 3.14 24.45
N LEU A 307 -11.18 2.98 23.38
CA LEU A 307 -10.32 4.04 22.84
C LEU A 307 -11.13 5.13 22.13
N GLU A 308 -12.12 4.75 21.33
CA GLU A 308 -13.04 5.69 20.66
C GLU A 308 -13.77 6.58 21.66
N SER A 309 -14.21 6.04 22.80
CA SER A 309 -14.85 6.85 23.88
C SER A 309 -13.94 7.93 24.47
N ARG A 310 -12.63 7.78 24.27
CA ARG A 310 -11.58 8.76 24.60
C ARG A 310 -11.12 9.58 23.39
N ASN A 311 -11.88 9.54 22.31
CA ASN A 311 -11.59 10.24 21.05
C ASN A 311 -10.26 9.80 20.37
N ILE A 312 -9.86 8.52 20.59
CA ILE A 312 -8.68 7.87 20.00
C ILE A 312 -9.14 6.82 18.99
N PHE A 313 -8.69 6.94 17.74
CA PHE A 313 -9.15 6.10 16.63
C PHE A 313 -8.01 5.19 16.16
N VAL A 314 -8.20 3.89 16.33
CA VAL A 314 -7.32 2.79 15.90
C VAL A 314 -8.13 1.75 15.14
N SER A 315 -7.50 0.71 14.57
CA SER A 315 -8.23 -0.40 13.92
C SER A 315 -7.82 -1.77 14.45
N GLY A 316 -8.64 -2.78 14.16
CA GLY A 316 -8.38 -4.19 14.50
C GLY A 316 -7.55 -4.94 13.44
N GLY A 317 -6.58 -4.28 12.78
CA GLY A 317 -5.79 -4.88 11.71
C GLY A 317 -6.39 -4.62 10.32
N SER A 318 -6.90 -5.62 9.60
CA SER A 318 -7.50 -5.41 8.29
C SER A 318 -8.85 -4.68 8.39
N ALA A 319 -8.93 -3.44 7.93
CA ALA A 319 -10.16 -2.65 7.86
C ALA A 319 -11.26 -3.30 6.99
N CYS A 320 -10.88 -4.24 6.11
CA CYS A 320 -11.78 -4.93 5.18
C CYS A 320 -12.44 -6.19 5.76
N SER A 321 -12.02 -6.67 6.93
CA SER A 321 -12.46 -7.97 7.49
C SER A 321 -13.35 -7.81 8.72
N ARG A 322 -14.56 -7.22 8.54
CA ARG A 322 -15.55 -7.15 9.62
C ARG A 322 -15.78 -8.53 10.24
N GLY A 323 -15.33 -8.72 11.50
CA GLY A 323 -15.56 -9.94 12.27
C GLY A 323 -14.73 -11.16 11.85
N LYS A 324 -13.71 -11.02 10.98
CA LYS A 324 -12.79 -12.10 10.63
C LYS A 324 -11.44 -11.90 11.32
N SER A 325 -10.81 -13.00 11.69
CA SER A 325 -9.44 -13.02 12.21
C SER A 325 -8.44 -12.48 11.16
N SER A 326 -7.33 -11.88 11.63
CA SER A 326 -6.25 -11.40 10.76
C SER A 326 -5.50 -12.57 10.13
N HIS A 327 -5.62 -12.74 8.81
CA HIS A 327 -4.86 -13.74 8.06
C HIS A 327 -3.35 -13.51 8.13
N VAL A 328 -2.91 -12.27 8.31
CA VAL A 328 -1.49 -11.90 8.47
C VAL A 328 -0.95 -12.45 9.79
N LEU A 329 -1.62 -12.15 10.91
CA LEU A 329 -1.21 -12.62 12.23
C LEU A 329 -1.33 -14.15 12.37
N GLU A 330 -2.32 -14.76 11.71
CA GLU A 330 -2.44 -16.24 11.59
C GLU A 330 -1.25 -16.84 10.82
N ALA A 331 -0.88 -16.24 9.68
CA ALA A 331 0.27 -16.67 8.89
C ALA A 331 1.58 -16.53 9.66
N MET A 332 1.73 -15.52 10.52
CA MET A 332 2.86 -15.33 11.44
C MET A 332 2.81 -16.27 12.65
N LYS A 333 1.79 -17.12 12.77
CA LYS A 333 1.59 -18.05 13.90
C LYS A 333 1.51 -17.34 15.25
N VAL A 334 0.94 -16.14 15.30
CA VAL A 334 0.64 -15.42 16.54
C VAL A 334 -0.42 -16.20 17.33
N GLN A 335 -0.32 -16.22 18.67
CA GLN A 335 -1.25 -16.95 19.51
C GLN A 335 -2.69 -16.45 19.32
N PRO A 336 -3.70 -17.35 19.19
CA PRO A 336 -5.08 -16.96 18.89
C PRO A 336 -5.73 -15.99 19.88
N ASN A 337 -5.35 -16.02 21.17
CA ASN A 337 -5.80 -15.07 22.18
C ASN A 337 -5.29 -13.67 21.90
N LEU A 338 -4.04 -13.51 21.45
CA LEU A 338 -3.46 -12.22 21.09
C LEU A 338 -4.09 -11.66 19.81
N ILE A 339 -4.35 -12.53 18.81
CA ILE A 339 -5.05 -12.12 17.58
C ILE A 339 -6.43 -11.53 17.92
N LYS A 340 -7.19 -12.20 18.81
CA LYS A 340 -8.55 -11.77 19.21
C LYS A 340 -8.59 -10.48 20.02
N SER A 341 -7.46 -10.06 20.56
CA SER A 341 -7.31 -8.84 21.39
C SER A 341 -6.35 -7.82 20.77
N SER A 342 -6.02 -8.02 19.48
CA SER A 342 -5.06 -7.15 18.79
C SER A 342 -5.70 -5.88 18.25
N VAL A 343 -4.94 -4.78 18.33
CA VAL A 343 -5.24 -3.52 17.66
C VAL A 343 -4.01 -3.03 16.90
N ARG A 344 -4.24 -2.41 15.76
CA ARG A 344 -3.24 -1.77 14.95
C ARG A 344 -3.24 -0.28 15.17
N VAL A 345 -2.11 0.27 15.56
CA VAL A 345 -1.81 1.70 15.63
C VAL A 345 -1.00 2.07 14.40
N SER A 346 -1.40 3.07 13.66
CA SER A 346 -0.68 3.50 12.46
C SER A 346 -0.50 5.01 12.41
N LEU A 347 0.76 5.38 12.30
CA LEU A 347 1.25 6.75 12.39
C LEU A 347 1.31 7.43 11.01
N SER A 348 1.30 8.75 11.06
CA SER A 348 1.53 9.63 9.94
C SER A 348 2.40 10.80 10.42
N TRP A 349 3.04 11.50 9.50
CA TRP A 349 3.78 12.73 9.81
C TRP A 349 2.91 13.89 10.33
N HIS A 350 1.58 13.76 10.25
CA HIS A 350 0.64 14.72 10.86
C HIS A 350 0.31 14.44 12.32
N ASN A 351 0.68 13.25 12.85
CA ASN A 351 0.52 12.96 14.26
C ASN A 351 1.46 13.79 15.13
N THR A 352 1.11 13.93 16.40
CA THR A 352 1.84 14.70 17.40
C THR A 352 2.21 13.84 18.61
N ASP A 353 3.04 14.38 19.51
CA ASP A 353 3.39 13.71 20.77
C ASP A 353 2.16 13.51 21.65
N GLU A 354 1.22 14.46 21.63
CA GLU A 354 -0.05 14.39 22.37
C GLU A 354 -0.93 13.22 21.89
N ASP A 355 -0.88 12.84 20.59
CA ASP A 355 -1.61 11.68 20.10
C ASP A 355 -1.07 10.39 20.74
N ILE A 356 0.26 10.30 20.90
CA ILE A 356 0.92 9.14 21.51
C ILE A 356 0.66 9.10 23.01
N ASP A 357 0.77 10.24 23.70
CA ASP A 357 0.55 10.33 25.13
C ASP A 357 -0.90 9.99 25.50
N ALA A 358 -1.86 10.48 24.72
CA ALA A 358 -3.27 10.15 24.91
C ALA A 358 -3.53 8.63 24.75
N LEU A 359 -2.92 7.99 23.75
CA LEU A 359 -3.02 6.55 23.56
C LEU A 359 -2.42 5.77 24.74
N LEU A 360 -1.20 6.14 25.19
CA LEU A 360 -0.52 5.47 26.29
C LEU A 360 -1.32 5.57 27.59
N LEU A 361 -1.83 6.76 27.93
CA LEU A 361 -2.69 6.97 29.09
C LEU A 361 -3.96 6.11 29.01
N ALA A 362 -4.61 6.08 27.86
CA ALA A 362 -5.82 5.28 27.69
C ALA A 362 -5.52 3.77 27.78
N LEU A 363 -4.39 3.29 27.25
CA LEU A 363 -3.98 1.89 27.38
C LEU A 363 -3.65 1.51 28.82
N GLU A 364 -3.04 2.41 29.61
CA GLU A 364 -2.77 2.19 31.03
C GLU A 364 -4.07 2.00 31.83
N GLU A 365 -5.12 2.79 31.53
CA GLU A 365 -6.40 2.70 32.21
C GLU A 365 -7.21 1.44 31.86
N ILE A 366 -7.10 0.93 30.62
CA ILE A 366 -7.91 -0.20 30.17
C ILE A 366 -7.23 -1.56 30.34
N ALA A 367 -5.89 -1.61 30.39
CA ALA A 367 -5.12 -2.84 30.58
C ALA A 367 -5.11 -3.30 32.06
#